data_40dbf05b2c30bd1c14e65916cb18c8dc
#
_entry.id   40dbf05b2c30bd1c14e65916cb18c8dc
#
_cell.length_a   1.000
_cell.length_b   1.000
_cell.length_c   1.000
_cell.angle_alpha   90.00
_cell.angle_beta   90.00
_cell.angle_gamma   90.00
#
_symmetry.space_group_name_H-M   'P 1'
#
loop_
_entity.id
_entity.type
_entity.pdbx_description
1 polymer ?
#
loop_
_entity_poly.entity_id
_entity_poly.type
_entity_poly.pdbx_seq_one_letter_code
_entity_poly.pdbx_strand_id
1 'polypeptide(L)'
;MERASPIGCIDTSNDLYLHAIRTMKKIIWTILIVVGGMLAIGMFLPTKIQNPVEGCGKESYNPKSFWHPWGDHKHRGIDIFARKGTPVHPAIGGIVVATAHNKGAGGNCILVLSSGLRLHYYAHLSEIDTHAGAIVSRKSIIGKVGDTGNAKGKPAHLHYSIATIIPQGDCRWDPRLAPKPRFREERRCGHGVRHSRCRC
;
A
#
# COMPACT_ATOMS: atom_id res chain seq x y z
N MET A 1 -63.42 -52.82 20.57
CA MET A 1 -63.39 -51.52 19.87
C MET A 1 -62.03 -50.89 20.15
N GLU A 2 -61.08 -51.18 19.31
CA GLU A 2 -59.67 -50.68 19.42
C GLU A 2 -59.58 -49.37 18.60
N ARG A 3 -59.21 -48.30 19.29
CA ARG A 3 -59.01 -47.00 18.63
C ARG A 3 -57.62 -46.97 18.01
N ALA A 4 -57.55 -46.97 16.72
CA ALA A 4 -56.32 -46.69 15.99
C ALA A 4 -55.85 -45.24 16.26
N SER A 5 -54.62 -45.10 16.78
CA SER A 5 -53.96 -43.82 16.94
C SER A 5 -53.65 -43.20 15.56
N PRO A 6 -53.82 -41.89 15.37
CA PRO A 6 -53.47 -41.25 14.12
C PRO A 6 -51.93 -41.25 13.94
N ILE A 7 -51.49 -41.84 12.83
CA ILE A 7 -50.10 -41.78 12.38
C ILE A 7 -49.84 -40.30 12.07
N GLY A 8 -49.03 -39.66 12.91
CA GLY A 8 -48.58 -38.29 12.71
C GLY A 8 -47.82 -38.18 11.37
N CYS A 9 -48.31 -37.41 10.42
CA CYS A 9 -47.54 -37.00 9.24
C CYS A 9 -46.31 -36.20 9.74
N ILE A 10 -45.16 -36.83 9.65
CA ILE A 10 -43.89 -36.12 9.84
C ILE A 10 -43.75 -35.18 8.65
N ASP A 11 -43.76 -33.88 8.93
CA ASP A 11 -43.59 -32.83 7.88
C ASP A 11 -42.08 -32.79 7.49
N THR A 12 -41.74 -33.72 6.58
CA THR A 12 -40.35 -33.87 6.07
C THR A 12 -39.83 -32.64 5.30
N SER A 13 -40.75 -31.80 4.82
CA SER A 13 -40.40 -30.59 4.07
C SER A 13 -39.79 -29.50 4.95
N ASN A 14 -40.31 -29.32 6.15
CA ASN A 14 -39.80 -28.36 7.13
C ASN A 14 -38.43 -28.81 7.67
N ASP A 15 -38.22 -30.11 7.90
CA ASP A 15 -36.94 -30.62 8.35
C ASP A 15 -35.83 -30.47 7.30
N LEU A 16 -36.14 -30.69 6.03
CA LEU A 16 -35.19 -30.47 4.92
C LEU A 16 -34.80 -29.00 4.81
N TYR A 17 -35.75 -28.10 4.90
CA TYR A 17 -35.54 -26.65 4.85
C TYR A 17 -34.67 -26.15 6.02
N LEU A 18 -34.96 -26.58 7.23
CA LEU A 18 -34.17 -26.26 8.44
C LEU A 18 -32.76 -26.81 8.34
N HIS A 19 -32.59 -28.02 7.82
CA HIS A 19 -31.26 -28.63 7.60
C HIS A 19 -30.46 -27.81 6.57
N ALA A 20 -31.07 -27.39 5.48
CA ALA A 20 -30.42 -26.56 4.46
C ALA A 20 -29.96 -25.21 5.03
N ILE A 21 -30.79 -24.53 5.83
CA ILE A 21 -30.42 -23.27 6.51
C ILE A 21 -29.24 -23.48 7.47
N ARG A 22 -29.27 -24.55 8.26
CA ARG A 22 -28.18 -24.86 9.21
C ARG A 22 -26.86 -25.13 8.46
N THR A 23 -26.93 -25.84 7.34
CA THR A 23 -25.77 -26.12 6.51
C THR A 23 -25.21 -24.86 5.88
N MET A 24 -26.06 -24.00 5.31
CA MET A 24 -25.65 -22.71 4.77
C MET A 24 -25.00 -21.83 5.84
N LYS A 25 -25.57 -21.74 7.04
CA LYS A 25 -24.96 -20.99 8.16
C LYS A 25 -23.58 -21.54 8.50
N LYS A 26 -23.39 -22.85 8.60
CA LYS A 26 -22.08 -23.48 8.83
C LYS A 26 -21.06 -23.10 7.76
N ILE A 27 -21.44 -23.16 6.48
CA ILE A 27 -20.59 -22.80 5.35
C ILE A 27 -20.18 -21.33 5.45
N ILE A 28 -21.11 -20.41 5.71
CA ILE A 28 -20.83 -18.98 5.85
C ILE A 28 -19.86 -18.73 7.01
N TRP A 29 -20.10 -19.34 8.18
CA TRP A 29 -19.21 -19.20 9.33
C TRP A 29 -17.81 -19.75 9.05
N THR A 30 -17.69 -20.89 8.36
CA THR A 30 -16.40 -21.47 7.95
C THR A 30 -15.65 -20.51 7.02
N ILE A 31 -16.32 -19.93 6.02
CA ILE A 31 -15.73 -18.94 5.11
C ILE A 31 -15.25 -17.72 5.89
N LEU A 32 -16.05 -17.20 6.81
CA LEU A 32 -15.67 -16.04 7.63
C LEU A 32 -14.45 -16.32 8.52
N ILE A 33 -14.35 -17.50 9.11
CA ILE A 33 -13.21 -17.92 9.92
C ILE A 33 -11.95 -18.04 9.05
N VAL A 34 -12.05 -18.69 7.88
CA VAL A 34 -10.92 -18.85 6.96
C VAL A 34 -10.43 -17.48 6.45
N VAL A 35 -11.35 -16.63 6.00
CA VAL A 35 -10.99 -15.27 5.55
C VAL A 35 -10.40 -14.44 6.68
N GLY A 36 -10.98 -14.48 7.87
CA GLY A 36 -10.45 -13.80 9.05
C GLY A 36 -9.06 -14.29 9.44
N GLY A 37 -8.83 -15.60 9.38
CA GLY A 37 -7.51 -16.22 9.63
C GLY A 37 -6.47 -15.80 8.59
N MET A 38 -6.82 -15.79 7.31
CA MET A 38 -5.94 -15.32 6.23
C MET A 38 -5.58 -13.84 6.38
N LEU A 39 -6.55 -12.98 6.74
CA LEU A 39 -6.31 -11.58 7.00
C LEU A 39 -5.39 -11.37 8.22
N ALA A 40 -5.62 -12.13 9.30
CA ALA A 40 -4.77 -12.08 10.49
C ALA A 40 -3.33 -12.50 10.17
N ILE A 41 -3.12 -13.59 9.46
CA ILE A 41 -1.80 -14.04 9.01
C ILE A 41 -1.14 -12.98 8.13
N GLY A 42 -1.89 -12.43 7.16
CA GLY A 42 -1.39 -11.36 6.28
C GLY A 42 -0.94 -10.11 7.04
N MET A 43 -1.55 -9.82 8.18
CA MET A 43 -1.20 -8.68 9.03
C MET A 43 0.15 -8.86 9.75
N PHE A 44 0.54 -10.10 10.07
CA PHE A 44 1.78 -10.42 10.78
C PHE A 44 2.96 -10.79 9.87
N LEU A 45 2.75 -10.93 8.56
CA LEU A 45 3.85 -11.23 7.64
C LEU A 45 4.89 -10.10 7.63
N PRO A 46 6.18 -10.41 7.85
CA PRO A 46 7.24 -9.41 7.80
C PRO A 46 7.39 -8.88 6.37
N THR A 47 7.24 -7.58 6.20
CA THR A 47 7.32 -6.93 4.91
C THR A 47 8.64 -6.18 4.77
N LYS A 48 9.45 -6.56 3.77
CA LYS A 48 10.64 -5.79 3.38
C LYS A 48 10.21 -4.67 2.45
N ILE A 49 10.36 -3.44 2.90
CA ILE A 49 10.12 -2.24 2.10
C ILE A 49 11.34 -1.98 1.22
N GLN A 50 11.14 -1.75 -0.08
CA GLN A 50 12.18 -1.28 -1.00
C GLN A 50 11.99 0.20 -1.31
N ASN A 51 13.06 0.86 -1.81
CA ASN A 51 12.91 2.19 -2.39
C ASN A 51 11.99 2.09 -3.61
N PRO A 52 10.92 2.89 -3.68
CA PRO A 52 9.98 2.81 -4.78
C PRO A 52 10.50 3.41 -6.10
N VAL A 53 11.57 4.22 -6.08
CA VAL A 53 12.14 4.82 -7.28
C VAL A 53 13.36 4.03 -7.72
N GLU A 54 13.37 3.62 -8.99
CA GLU A 54 14.45 2.83 -9.58
C GLU A 54 15.78 3.57 -9.53
N GLY A 55 16.85 2.85 -9.15
CA GLY A 55 18.21 3.40 -9.09
C GLY A 55 18.48 4.42 -7.98
N CYS A 56 17.47 4.80 -7.20
CA CYS A 56 17.64 5.80 -6.15
C CYS A 56 18.08 5.19 -4.82
N GLY A 57 19.13 5.77 -4.23
CA GLY A 57 19.67 5.44 -2.91
C GLY A 57 19.21 6.39 -1.81
N LYS A 58 19.92 6.39 -0.70
CA LYS A 58 19.63 7.24 0.46
C LYS A 58 19.88 8.72 0.23
N GLU A 59 20.76 9.04 -0.70
CA GLU A 59 21.08 10.41 -1.13
C GLU A 59 19.91 11.10 -1.84
N SER A 60 18.95 10.32 -2.33
CA SER A 60 17.82 10.82 -3.11
C SER A 60 16.69 11.40 -2.22
N TYR A 61 16.76 11.24 -0.91
CA TYR A 61 15.75 11.76 0.00
C TYR A 61 16.34 12.19 1.34
N ASN A 62 15.68 13.13 2.00
CA ASN A 62 16.04 13.57 3.35
C ASN A 62 15.01 13.01 4.37
N PRO A 63 15.41 12.08 5.26
CA PRO A 63 14.50 11.55 6.29
C PRO A 63 13.92 12.63 7.22
N LYS A 64 14.62 13.75 7.40
CA LYS A 64 14.17 14.89 8.23
C LYS A 64 13.06 15.69 7.54
N SER A 65 12.77 15.44 6.25
CA SER A 65 11.65 16.08 5.54
C SER A 65 10.30 15.57 6.03
N PHE A 66 10.26 14.35 6.60
CA PHE A 66 9.05 13.83 7.21
C PHE A 66 8.65 14.67 8.42
N TRP A 67 7.39 15.07 8.46
CA TRP A 67 6.82 15.89 9.53
C TRP A 67 7.37 17.33 9.61
N HIS A 68 8.16 17.75 8.63
CA HIS A 68 8.63 19.11 8.53
C HIS A 68 7.45 20.08 8.34
N PRO A 69 7.42 21.25 9.01
CA PRO A 69 6.40 22.27 8.78
C PRO A 69 6.39 22.71 7.31
N TRP A 70 5.22 22.71 6.69
CA TRP A 70 5.03 23.19 5.33
C TRP A 70 3.80 24.09 5.29
N GLY A 71 4.01 25.39 5.50
CA GLY A 71 2.90 26.31 5.73
C GLY A 71 2.07 25.87 6.95
N ASP A 72 0.79 25.73 6.76
CA ASP A 72 -0.18 25.39 7.83
C ASP A 72 -0.21 23.89 8.16
N HIS A 73 0.55 23.05 7.44
CA HIS A 73 0.50 21.61 7.64
C HIS A 73 1.90 21.01 7.74
N LYS A 74 1.94 19.81 8.27
CA LYS A 74 3.16 18.99 8.31
C LYS A 74 3.25 18.10 7.10
N HIS A 75 4.45 17.94 6.55
CA HIS A 75 4.75 17.03 5.45
C HIS A 75 4.60 15.58 5.89
N ARG A 76 3.52 14.92 5.46
CA ARG A 76 3.17 13.55 5.89
C ARG A 76 3.75 12.48 4.98
N GLY A 77 4.97 12.64 4.53
CA GLY A 77 5.64 11.72 3.63
C GLY A 77 7.11 12.07 3.47
N ILE A 78 7.75 11.40 2.55
CA ILE A 78 9.11 11.70 2.11
C ILE A 78 9.10 12.02 0.62
N ASP A 79 9.93 12.98 0.21
CA ASP A 79 10.13 13.30 -1.18
C ASP A 79 11.42 12.65 -1.65
N ILE A 80 11.30 11.79 -2.68
CA ILE A 80 12.42 11.06 -3.29
C ILE A 80 12.70 11.73 -4.64
N PHE A 81 13.82 12.45 -4.69
CA PHE A 81 14.20 13.22 -5.87
C PHE A 81 14.84 12.31 -6.93
N ALA A 82 14.30 12.38 -8.14
CA ALA A 82 14.80 11.64 -9.29
C ALA A 82 14.48 12.39 -10.59
N ARG A 83 15.09 11.95 -11.69
CA ARG A 83 14.78 12.49 -12.99
C ARG A 83 13.32 12.21 -13.36
N LYS A 84 12.64 13.20 -13.94
CA LYS A 84 11.30 13.00 -14.51
C LYS A 84 11.32 11.85 -15.51
N GLY A 85 10.34 10.94 -15.38
CA GLY A 85 10.24 9.73 -16.19
C GLY A 85 10.94 8.50 -15.60
N THR A 86 11.67 8.62 -14.45
CA THR A 86 12.25 7.47 -13.76
C THR A 86 11.13 6.50 -13.32
N PRO A 87 11.28 5.17 -13.55
CA PRO A 87 10.26 4.19 -13.15
C PRO A 87 10.00 4.18 -11.64
N VAL A 88 8.73 4.00 -11.29
CA VAL A 88 8.26 3.86 -9.91
C VAL A 88 7.69 2.46 -9.73
N HIS A 89 8.16 1.78 -8.69
CA HIS A 89 7.75 0.44 -8.29
C HIS A 89 6.99 0.47 -6.96
N PRO A 90 6.11 -0.49 -6.69
CA PRO A 90 5.56 -0.63 -5.35
C PRO A 90 6.67 -0.87 -4.32
N ALA A 91 6.68 -0.11 -3.24
CA ALA A 91 7.58 -0.35 -2.11
C ALA A 91 7.35 -1.73 -1.48
N ILE A 92 6.10 -2.18 -1.50
CA ILE A 92 5.62 -3.53 -1.17
C ILE A 92 4.56 -3.88 -2.20
N GLY A 93 4.52 -5.14 -2.66
CA GLY A 93 3.44 -5.62 -3.52
C GLY A 93 2.08 -5.57 -2.82
N GLY A 94 1.01 -5.46 -3.61
CA GLY A 94 -0.34 -5.35 -3.07
C GLY A 94 -1.38 -5.17 -4.17
N ILE A 95 -2.51 -4.57 -3.80
CA ILE A 95 -3.62 -4.27 -4.71
C ILE A 95 -3.72 -2.75 -4.85
N VAL A 96 -3.78 -2.26 -6.07
CA VAL A 96 -4.05 -0.85 -6.36
C VAL A 96 -5.51 -0.56 -6.00
N VAL A 97 -5.75 0.24 -4.98
CA VAL A 97 -7.11 0.56 -4.53
C VAL A 97 -7.66 1.82 -5.20
N ALA A 98 -6.78 2.73 -5.63
CA ALA A 98 -7.20 3.93 -6.35
C ALA A 98 -6.06 4.49 -7.21
N THR A 99 -6.45 5.14 -8.30
CA THR A 99 -5.61 6.01 -9.11
C THR A 99 -6.33 7.35 -9.32
N ALA A 100 -5.59 8.44 -9.38
CA ALA A 100 -6.15 9.75 -9.66
C ALA A 100 -5.24 10.51 -10.63
N HIS A 101 -5.86 11.14 -11.64
CA HIS A 101 -5.16 11.93 -12.66
C HIS A 101 -5.42 13.40 -12.43
N ASN A 102 -4.34 14.19 -12.26
CA ASN A 102 -4.36 15.65 -12.10
C ASN A 102 -5.37 16.17 -11.05
N LYS A 103 -5.54 15.44 -9.94
CA LYS A 103 -6.46 15.82 -8.89
C LYS A 103 -5.73 16.35 -7.66
N GLY A 104 -6.16 17.52 -7.20
CA GLY A 104 -5.70 18.13 -5.96
C GLY A 104 -4.18 18.34 -5.89
N ALA A 105 -3.66 18.42 -4.69
CA ALA A 105 -2.25 18.67 -4.43
C ALA A 105 -1.34 17.52 -4.92
N GLY A 106 -1.80 16.29 -4.90
CA GLY A 106 -1.02 15.12 -5.31
C GLY A 106 -0.80 14.99 -6.82
N GLY A 107 -1.61 15.67 -7.64
CA GLY A 107 -1.55 15.56 -9.10
C GLY A 107 -1.94 14.15 -9.57
N ASN A 108 -1.05 13.48 -10.32
CA ASN A 108 -1.19 12.07 -10.64
C ASN A 108 -0.73 11.24 -9.45
N CYS A 109 -1.60 10.39 -8.93
CA CYS A 109 -1.27 9.59 -7.77
C CYS A 109 -1.87 8.19 -7.80
N ILE A 110 -1.26 7.29 -7.04
CA ILE A 110 -1.64 5.89 -6.91
C ILE A 110 -1.70 5.55 -5.43
N LEU A 111 -2.69 4.75 -5.04
CA LEU A 111 -2.84 4.20 -3.70
C LEU A 111 -2.81 2.67 -3.77
N VAL A 112 -1.86 2.05 -3.10
CA VAL A 112 -1.68 0.59 -3.05
C VAL A 112 -1.92 0.10 -1.64
N LEU A 113 -2.85 -0.85 -1.48
CA LEU A 113 -3.05 -1.59 -0.24
C LEU A 113 -2.11 -2.79 -0.23
N SER A 114 -1.24 -2.86 0.76
CA SER A 114 -0.29 -3.96 0.95
C SER A 114 -0.61 -4.81 2.18
N SER A 115 0.16 -5.88 2.39
CA SER A 115 0.12 -6.67 3.61
C SER A 115 0.30 -5.77 4.86
N GLY A 116 -0.29 -6.20 5.97
CA GLY A 116 -0.35 -5.41 7.19
C GLY A 116 -1.34 -4.25 7.14
N LEU A 117 -2.31 -4.28 6.20
CA LEU A 117 -3.34 -3.25 6.01
C LEU A 117 -2.73 -1.84 5.90
N ARG A 118 -1.62 -1.71 5.16
CA ARG A 118 -0.94 -0.45 4.91
C ARG A 118 -1.29 0.10 3.55
N LEU A 119 -1.62 1.38 3.52
CA LEU A 119 -1.85 2.14 2.31
C LEU A 119 -0.57 2.89 1.93
N HIS A 120 -0.04 2.57 0.77
CA HIS A 120 1.13 3.21 0.19
C HIS A 120 0.67 4.22 -0.84
N TYR A 121 0.97 5.49 -0.61
CA TYR A 121 0.59 6.59 -1.47
C TYR A 121 1.80 7.09 -2.27
N TYR A 122 1.63 7.17 -3.59
CA TYR A 122 2.62 7.62 -4.57
C TYR A 122 2.04 8.81 -5.30
N ALA A 123 2.68 9.98 -5.24
CA ALA A 123 2.14 11.21 -5.84
C ALA A 123 3.18 11.94 -6.69
N HIS A 124 2.71 12.98 -7.40
CA HIS A 124 3.43 13.81 -8.34
C HIS A 124 3.94 13.07 -9.59
N LEU A 125 3.32 11.92 -9.92
CA LEU A 125 3.73 11.11 -11.06
C LEU A 125 3.52 11.86 -12.38
N SER A 126 4.43 11.66 -13.36
CA SER A 126 4.23 12.10 -14.74
C SER A 126 3.24 11.20 -15.47
N GLU A 127 3.32 9.89 -15.21
CA GLU A 127 2.47 8.86 -15.83
C GLU A 127 2.01 7.87 -14.77
N ILE A 128 0.83 7.27 -15.01
CA ILE A 128 0.28 6.16 -14.21
C ILE A 128 0.18 4.95 -15.14
N ASP A 129 0.95 3.90 -14.84
CA ASP A 129 1.05 2.68 -15.65
C ASP A 129 0.27 1.51 -15.02
N THR A 130 -0.75 1.82 -14.23
CA THR A 130 -1.59 0.83 -13.54
C THR A 130 -3.01 1.35 -13.39
N HIS A 131 -3.93 0.52 -12.89
CA HIS A 131 -5.33 0.88 -12.67
C HIS A 131 -5.84 0.31 -11.33
N ALA A 132 -6.95 0.84 -10.84
CA ALA A 132 -7.60 0.31 -9.64
C ALA A 132 -8.02 -1.15 -9.83
N GLY A 133 -7.80 -1.99 -8.83
CA GLY A 133 -8.02 -3.44 -8.88
C GLY A 133 -6.81 -4.25 -9.34
N ALA A 134 -5.78 -3.63 -9.93
CA ALA A 134 -4.59 -4.35 -10.36
C ALA A 134 -3.80 -4.91 -9.16
N ILE A 135 -3.34 -6.16 -9.30
CA ILE A 135 -2.40 -6.78 -8.36
C ILE A 135 -0.99 -6.46 -8.83
N VAL A 136 -0.20 -5.83 -7.98
CA VAL A 136 1.15 -5.37 -8.31
C VAL A 136 2.18 -5.98 -7.37
N SER A 137 3.31 -6.35 -7.93
CA SER A 137 4.48 -6.85 -7.21
C SER A 137 5.54 -5.76 -7.08
N ARG A 138 6.57 -5.98 -6.28
CA ARG A 138 7.72 -5.07 -6.18
C ARG A 138 8.51 -4.89 -7.48
N LYS A 139 8.31 -5.77 -8.47
CA LYS A 139 8.94 -5.69 -9.79
C LYS A 139 8.08 -4.98 -10.83
N SER A 140 6.80 -4.77 -10.53
CA SER A 140 5.88 -4.09 -11.43
C SER A 140 6.26 -2.60 -11.52
N ILE A 141 6.18 -2.00 -12.70
CA ILE A 141 6.22 -0.55 -12.86
C ILE A 141 4.78 -0.08 -12.70
N ILE A 142 4.54 0.86 -11.79
CA ILE A 142 3.20 1.42 -11.52
C ILE A 142 3.03 2.83 -12.06
N GLY A 143 4.14 3.50 -12.40
CA GLY A 143 4.14 4.85 -12.93
C GLY A 143 5.55 5.38 -13.06
N LYS A 144 5.66 6.69 -13.32
CA LYS A 144 6.94 7.38 -13.50
C LYS A 144 7.00 8.64 -12.66
N VAL A 145 8.19 8.95 -12.14
CA VAL A 145 8.46 10.18 -11.38
C VAL A 145 8.09 11.41 -12.20
N GLY A 146 7.48 12.39 -11.58
CA GLY A 146 7.06 13.61 -12.22
C GLY A 146 7.13 14.86 -11.34
N ASP A 147 6.32 15.81 -11.70
CA ASP A 147 6.19 17.12 -11.07
C ASP A 147 4.74 17.63 -11.11
N THR A 148 3.76 16.71 -11.12
CA THR A 148 2.34 17.06 -11.21
C THR A 148 1.77 17.57 -9.89
N GLY A 149 0.57 18.16 -9.93
CA GLY A 149 -0.06 18.73 -8.75
C GLY A 149 0.69 19.95 -8.21
N ASN A 150 0.87 20.06 -6.90
CA ASN A 150 1.59 21.16 -6.25
C ASN A 150 3.12 21.08 -6.36
N ALA A 151 3.64 20.02 -7.01
CA ALA A 151 5.05 19.88 -7.38
C ALA A 151 5.38 20.60 -8.70
N LYS A 152 4.39 21.13 -9.40
CA LYS A 152 4.61 21.83 -10.66
C LYS A 152 5.61 22.99 -10.51
N GLY A 153 6.64 22.99 -11.35
CA GLY A 153 7.71 23.99 -11.32
C GLY A 153 8.77 23.77 -10.24
N LYS A 154 8.69 22.69 -9.50
CA LYS A 154 9.72 22.25 -8.55
C LYS A 154 10.57 21.12 -9.16
N PRO A 155 11.75 20.77 -8.57
CA PRO A 155 12.49 19.61 -8.98
C PRO A 155 11.61 18.35 -8.94
N ALA A 156 11.71 17.52 -9.99
CA ALA A 156 10.92 16.29 -10.08
C ALA A 156 11.24 15.35 -8.92
N HIS A 157 10.19 14.81 -8.30
CA HIS A 157 10.29 13.91 -7.17
C HIS A 157 9.05 13.04 -7.05
N LEU A 158 9.21 11.91 -6.38
CA LEU A 158 8.09 11.11 -5.89
C LEU A 158 7.79 11.52 -4.45
N HIS A 159 6.59 12.01 -4.18
CA HIS A 159 6.10 12.09 -2.81
C HIS A 159 5.55 10.71 -2.41
N TYR A 160 6.15 10.12 -1.37
CA TYR A 160 5.79 8.79 -0.90
C TYR A 160 5.39 8.82 0.57
N SER A 161 4.25 8.23 0.90
CA SER A 161 3.80 8.09 2.28
C SER A 161 3.13 6.74 2.54
N ILE A 162 3.10 6.35 3.82
CA ILE A 162 2.45 5.13 4.29
C ILE A 162 1.44 5.53 5.37
N ALA A 163 0.20 5.08 5.20
CA ALA A 163 -0.85 5.18 6.21
C ALA A 163 -1.30 3.77 6.63
N THR A 164 -1.78 3.64 7.86
CA THR A 164 -2.45 2.43 8.34
C THR A 164 -3.97 2.63 8.28
N ILE A 165 -4.72 1.60 7.90
CA ILE A 165 -6.19 1.65 7.90
C ILE A 165 -6.72 1.69 9.34
N ILE A 166 -5.99 1.04 10.28
CA ILE A 166 -6.30 1.10 11.70
C ILE A 166 -5.66 2.37 12.25
N PRO A 167 -6.44 3.33 12.78
CA PRO A 167 -5.90 4.53 13.41
C PRO A 167 -5.02 4.11 14.59
N GLN A 168 -3.72 4.19 14.41
CA GLN A 168 -2.78 4.19 15.53
C GLN A 168 -2.69 5.64 15.97
N GLY A 169 -2.98 5.92 17.22
CA GLY A 169 -3.21 7.25 17.80
C GLY A 169 -2.14 8.32 17.54
N ASP A 170 -1.01 7.96 16.96
CA ASP A 170 0.00 8.87 16.41
C ASP A 170 0.47 8.35 15.06
N CYS A 171 0.29 9.14 14.01
CA CYS A 171 0.98 8.94 12.72
C CYS A 171 2.48 9.20 12.91
N ARG A 172 3.13 8.41 13.77
CA ARG A 172 4.56 8.49 13.97
C ARG A 172 5.24 7.70 12.87
N TRP A 173 6.09 8.37 12.10
CA TRP A 173 7.03 7.67 11.22
C TRP A 173 7.78 6.62 12.05
N ASP A 174 7.67 5.34 11.67
CA ASP A 174 8.48 4.29 12.25
C ASP A 174 9.81 4.20 11.46
N PRO A 175 10.94 4.65 12.05
CA PRO A 175 12.23 4.57 11.38
C PRO A 175 12.65 3.14 11.05
N ARG A 176 12.02 2.13 11.68
CA ARG A 176 12.24 0.69 11.39
C ARG A 176 11.65 0.27 10.06
N LEU A 177 10.69 1.05 9.53
CA LEU A 177 10.07 0.85 8.22
C LEU A 177 10.87 1.53 7.10
N ALA A 178 11.88 2.33 7.44
CA ALA A 178 12.83 2.83 6.46
C ALA A 178 13.62 1.64 5.86
N PRO A 179 13.84 1.61 4.53
CA PRO A 179 14.66 0.56 3.93
C PRO A 179 16.04 0.53 4.63
N LYS A 180 16.35 -0.59 5.30
CA LYS A 180 17.70 -0.75 5.87
C LYS A 180 18.70 -0.75 4.73
N PRO A 181 19.77 0.08 4.79
CA PRO A 181 20.79 0.08 3.77
C PRO A 181 21.48 -1.28 3.76
N ARG A 182 21.57 -1.92 2.61
CA ARG A 182 22.62 -2.92 2.38
C ARG A 182 23.89 -2.13 2.18
N PHE A 183 24.74 -2.04 3.19
CA PHE A 183 26.11 -1.59 3.05
C PHE A 183 26.83 -2.58 2.11
N ARG A 184 27.10 -2.13 0.91
CA ARG A 184 28.30 -2.54 0.18
C ARG A 184 29.24 -1.34 0.29
N GLU A 185 30.30 -1.54 1.04
CA GLU A 185 31.38 -0.58 1.26
C GLU A 185 32.09 -0.40 -0.09
N GLU A 186 31.78 0.68 -0.80
CA GLU A 186 32.58 1.15 -1.93
C GLU A 186 33.16 2.54 -1.64
N ARG A 187 34.42 2.47 -1.23
CA ARG A 187 35.51 3.44 -1.42
C ARG A 187 35.17 4.94 -1.35
N ARG A 188 35.81 5.55 -0.37
CA ARG A 188 36.03 7.00 -0.23
C ARG A 188 36.25 7.68 -1.58
N CYS A 189 35.38 8.58 -1.92
CA CYS A 189 35.69 9.66 -2.84
C CYS A 189 36.20 10.85 -2.03
N GLY A 190 37.45 11.25 -2.33
CA GLY A 190 38.14 12.33 -1.68
C GLY A 190 37.48 13.69 -1.87
N HIS A 191 37.82 14.60 -0.96
CA HIS A 191 37.44 15.98 -0.94
C HIS A 191 37.68 16.69 -2.28
N GLY A 192 36.62 17.26 -2.84
CA GLY A 192 36.67 18.15 -4.00
C GLY A 192 35.31 18.75 -4.26
N VAL A 193 35.08 19.93 -3.71
CA VAL A 193 33.88 20.73 -3.94
C VAL A 193 33.77 21.07 -5.43
N ARG A 194 32.83 20.45 -6.15
CA ARG A 194 32.16 21.04 -7.32
C ARG A 194 30.77 20.44 -7.44
N HIS A 195 29.79 21.32 -7.54
CA HIS A 195 28.41 20.97 -7.91
C HIS A 195 28.41 20.13 -9.18
N SER A 196 28.25 18.83 -9.06
CA SER A 196 27.97 17.95 -10.18
C SER A 196 26.80 17.05 -9.81
N ARG A 197 25.68 17.41 -10.38
CA ARG A 197 24.48 16.63 -10.75
C ARG A 197 24.52 15.18 -10.29
N CYS A 198 23.75 14.87 -9.24
CA CYS A 198 23.33 13.51 -8.96
C CYS A 198 22.57 13.00 -10.19
N ARG A 199 23.10 11.97 -10.85
CA ARG A 199 22.39 11.19 -11.86
C ARG A 199 21.79 9.99 -11.12
N CYS A 200 20.49 10.00 -10.91
CA CYS A 200 19.71 8.77 -10.80
C CYS A 200 19.31 8.32 -12.19
#